data_1438e9453196f5888aee7856ce1266ce
#
_entry.id   1438e9453196f5888aee7856ce1266ce
#
_cell.length_a   1.000
_cell.length_b   1.000
_cell.length_c   1.000
_cell.angle_alpha   90.00
_cell.angle_beta   90.00
_cell.angle_gamma   90.00
#
_symmetry.space_group_name_H-M   'P 1'
#
loop_
_entity.id
_entity.type
_entity.pdbx_description
1 polymer ?
#
loop_
_entity_poly.entity_id
_entity_poly.type
_entity_poly.pdbx_seq_one_letter_code
_entity_poly.pdbx_strand_id
1 'polypeptide(L)'
;MRITLVHPAGFNFVPGQPDFSVLANRMPPIGILSLAAWLDKHGHRTAVHDCLGPFAPSTLEGNARQILATDPELIGFSTTTSAFMEAVDMARYIKHLHPHIKIAFGNVHVSSIGMPLLEYFPEIDYLCIGEGEGAMLDLADGTPVSEIANLVYRDGTRIVANPRRQRLLNLDDLPFPAYAKLK
;
A
#
# COMPACT_ATOMS: atom_id res chain seq x y z
N MET A 1 -7.76 -13.78 -2.34
CA MET A 1 -7.23 -13.03 -1.18
C MET A 1 -8.04 -11.77 -0.93
N ARG A 2 -8.17 -11.32 0.35
CA ARG A 2 -8.72 -10.00 0.71
C ARG A 2 -7.58 -9.01 0.90
N ILE A 3 -7.64 -7.89 0.19
CA ILE A 3 -6.54 -6.91 0.14
C ILE A 3 -7.09 -5.52 0.42
N THR A 4 -6.46 -4.78 1.33
CA THR A 4 -6.80 -3.38 1.54
C THR A 4 -5.65 -2.49 1.08
N LEU A 5 -5.95 -1.61 0.14
CA LEU A 5 -5.01 -0.62 -0.39
C LEU A 5 -5.23 0.71 0.32
N VAL A 6 -4.15 1.29 0.83
CA VAL A 6 -4.18 2.47 1.70
C VAL A 6 -3.39 3.61 1.07
N HIS A 7 -4.02 4.79 1.06
CA HIS A 7 -3.38 6.06 0.76
C HIS A 7 -3.25 6.88 2.04
N PRO A 8 -2.05 6.95 2.65
CA PRO A 8 -1.81 7.70 3.89
C PRO A 8 -1.94 9.21 3.67
N ALA A 9 -2.31 9.95 4.71
CA ALA A 9 -2.54 11.40 4.61
C ALA A 9 -1.24 12.22 4.43
N GLY A 10 -0.17 11.83 5.10
CA GLY A 10 1.09 12.53 5.06
C GLY A 10 1.27 13.60 6.14
N PHE A 11 2.43 14.27 6.14
CA PHE A 11 2.87 15.19 7.20
C PHE A 11 2.03 16.46 7.40
N ASN A 12 1.15 16.79 6.48
CA ASN A 12 0.31 17.98 6.61
C ASN A 12 -0.85 17.77 7.59
N PHE A 13 -1.00 16.55 8.08
CA PHE A 13 -2.03 16.17 9.02
C PHE A 13 -1.43 15.99 10.42
N VAL A 14 -1.44 17.06 11.21
CA VAL A 14 -1.09 17.01 12.63
C VAL A 14 -2.38 17.19 13.43
N PRO A 15 -2.81 16.20 14.24
CA PRO A 15 -4.00 16.34 15.06
C PRO A 15 -3.94 17.63 15.92
N GLY A 16 -5.01 18.44 15.87
CA GLY A 16 -5.09 19.71 16.61
C GLY A 16 -4.44 20.92 15.93
N GLN A 17 -3.83 20.75 14.77
CA GLN A 17 -3.35 21.84 13.92
C GLN A 17 -4.39 22.16 12.81
N PRO A 18 -4.42 23.39 12.26
CA PRO A 18 -5.24 23.69 11.10
C PRO A 18 -4.88 22.75 9.93
N ASP A 19 -5.85 22.01 9.45
CA ASP A 19 -5.67 21.12 8.29
C ASP A 19 -5.65 21.94 7.00
N PHE A 20 -4.47 22.34 6.56
CA PHE A 20 -4.28 23.02 5.28
C PHE A 20 -4.54 22.11 4.07
N SER A 21 -4.64 20.79 4.25
CA SER A 21 -5.00 19.86 3.17
C SER A 21 -6.43 20.09 2.68
N VAL A 22 -7.30 20.68 3.51
CA VAL A 22 -8.64 21.12 3.11
C VAL A 22 -8.59 22.14 1.97
N LEU A 23 -7.52 22.94 1.91
CA LEU A 23 -7.28 23.94 0.87
C LEU A 23 -6.50 23.38 -0.31
N ALA A 24 -5.87 22.21 -0.16
CA ALA A 24 -5.15 21.55 -1.25
C ALA A 24 -6.13 20.88 -2.22
N ASN A 25 -5.74 20.81 -3.49
CA ASN A 25 -6.49 20.09 -4.51
C ASN A 25 -6.42 18.59 -4.19
N ARG A 26 -7.46 18.04 -3.58
CA ARG A 26 -7.57 16.62 -3.22
C ARG A 26 -7.83 15.82 -4.47
N MET A 27 -6.79 15.20 -4.98
CA MET A 27 -6.91 14.29 -6.12
C MET A 27 -7.17 12.86 -5.62
N PRO A 28 -8.10 12.14 -6.27
CA PRO A 28 -8.26 10.71 -6.01
C PRO A 28 -6.93 9.97 -6.14
N PRO A 29 -6.61 9.01 -5.27
CA PRO A 29 -5.37 8.24 -5.35
C PRO A 29 -5.42 7.22 -6.50
N ILE A 30 -5.27 7.69 -7.75
CA ILE A 30 -5.49 6.91 -8.98
C ILE A 30 -4.67 5.63 -8.99
N GLY A 31 -3.42 5.65 -8.53
CA GLY A 31 -2.55 4.47 -8.53
C GLY A 31 -3.13 3.28 -7.75
N ILE A 32 -3.63 3.51 -6.54
CA ILE A 32 -4.24 2.42 -5.76
C ILE A 32 -5.63 2.04 -6.29
N LEU A 33 -6.35 2.97 -6.93
CA LEU A 33 -7.63 2.65 -7.57
C LEU A 33 -7.44 1.79 -8.82
N SER A 34 -6.39 2.06 -9.60
CA SER A 34 -5.99 1.22 -10.74
C SER A 34 -5.55 -0.17 -10.27
N LEU A 35 -4.72 -0.22 -9.25
CA LEU A 35 -4.27 -1.47 -8.65
C LEU A 35 -5.44 -2.29 -8.07
N ALA A 36 -6.42 -1.63 -7.42
CA ALA A 36 -7.62 -2.29 -6.93
C ALA A 36 -8.43 -2.92 -8.06
N ALA A 37 -8.65 -2.16 -9.15
CA ALA A 37 -9.37 -2.65 -10.32
C ALA A 37 -8.64 -3.83 -10.99
N TRP A 38 -7.31 -3.77 -11.05
CA TRP A 38 -6.48 -4.86 -11.58
C TRP A 38 -6.62 -6.13 -10.76
N LEU A 39 -6.49 -6.05 -9.45
CA LEU A 39 -6.62 -7.19 -8.54
C LEU A 39 -8.04 -7.78 -8.55
N ASP A 40 -9.09 -6.93 -8.59
CA ASP A 40 -10.48 -7.39 -8.70
C ASP A 40 -10.73 -8.14 -10.03
N LYS A 41 -10.15 -7.63 -11.14
CA LYS A 41 -10.22 -8.30 -12.46
C LYS A 41 -9.66 -9.72 -12.43
N HIS A 42 -8.68 -9.97 -11.55
CA HIS A 42 -8.04 -11.28 -11.37
C HIS A 42 -8.64 -12.11 -10.24
N GLY A 43 -9.84 -11.74 -9.75
CA GLY A 43 -10.61 -12.55 -8.81
C GLY A 43 -10.28 -12.34 -7.33
N HIS A 44 -9.48 -11.33 -6.99
CA HIS A 44 -9.26 -10.94 -5.60
C HIS A 44 -10.35 -9.97 -5.13
N ARG A 45 -10.44 -9.80 -3.81
CA ARG A 45 -11.39 -8.87 -3.20
C ARG A 45 -10.63 -7.70 -2.61
N THR A 46 -10.79 -6.51 -3.20
CA THR A 46 -10.09 -5.32 -2.73
C THR A 46 -10.99 -4.33 -2.00
N ALA A 47 -10.42 -3.66 -0.99
CA ALA A 47 -10.93 -2.43 -0.39
C ALA A 47 -9.90 -1.32 -0.59
N VAL A 48 -10.37 -0.08 -0.65
CA VAL A 48 -9.52 1.11 -0.73
C VAL A 48 -9.83 1.99 0.47
N HIS A 49 -8.79 2.41 1.19
CA HIS A 49 -8.87 3.34 2.30
C HIS A 49 -8.01 4.57 1.98
N ASP A 50 -8.68 5.71 1.76
CA ASP A 50 -8.03 6.99 1.54
C ASP A 50 -8.07 7.80 2.84
N CYS A 51 -6.93 7.96 3.51
CA CYS A 51 -6.81 8.72 4.75
C CYS A 51 -7.06 10.23 4.56
N LEU A 52 -7.12 10.72 3.33
CA LEU A 52 -7.52 12.09 2.97
C LEU A 52 -8.98 12.17 2.55
N GLY A 53 -9.70 11.07 2.54
CA GLY A 53 -11.10 11.01 2.17
C GLY A 53 -12.01 11.75 3.17
N PRO A 54 -13.21 12.16 2.74
CA PRO A 54 -14.11 12.97 3.56
C PRO A 54 -14.64 12.25 4.81
N PHE A 55 -14.58 10.91 4.83
CA PHE A 55 -15.03 10.08 5.94
C PHE A 55 -13.86 9.39 6.68
N ALA A 56 -12.62 9.75 6.34
CA ALA A 56 -11.46 9.21 7.02
C ALA A 56 -11.39 9.74 8.47
N PRO A 57 -11.09 8.87 9.44
CA PRO A 57 -10.82 9.31 10.81
C PRO A 57 -9.64 10.27 10.88
N SER A 58 -9.68 11.19 11.85
CA SER A 58 -8.60 12.14 12.11
C SER A 58 -7.44 11.56 12.92
N THR A 59 -7.51 10.29 13.30
CA THR A 59 -6.47 9.63 14.10
C THR A 59 -5.92 8.41 13.38
N LEU A 60 -4.66 8.09 13.66
CA LEU A 60 -3.99 6.90 13.14
C LEU A 60 -4.76 5.62 13.53
N GLU A 61 -5.14 5.50 14.79
CA GLU A 61 -5.87 4.34 15.31
C GLU A 61 -7.25 4.20 14.66
N GLY A 62 -7.92 5.33 14.40
CA GLY A 62 -9.20 5.35 13.70
C GLY A 62 -9.07 4.80 12.29
N ASN A 63 -8.08 5.26 11.53
CA ASN A 63 -7.76 4.76 10.18
C ASN A 63 -7.40 3.27 10.23
N ALA A 64 -6.53 2.87 11.14
CA ALA A 64 -6.14 1.46 11.29
C ALA A 64 -7.34 0.54 11.60
N ARG A 65 -8.29 0.99 12.45
CA ARG A 65 -9.52 0.23 12.73
C ARG A 65 -10.41 0.09 11.50
N GLN A 66 -10.55 1.14 10.69
CA GLN A 66 -11.32 1.05 9.44
C GLN A 66 -10.67 0.10 8.43
N ILE A 67 -9.34 0.12 8.33
CA ILE A 67 -8.58 -0.81 7.51
C ILE A 67 -8.81 -2.25 8.00
N LEU A 68 -8.66 -2.51 9.29
CA LEU A 68 -8.86 -3.83 9.89
C LEU A 68 -10.31 -4.33 9.77
N ALA A 69 -11.30 -3.43 9.77
CA ALA A 69 -12.71 -3.79 9.59
C ALA A 69 -13.03 -4.39 8.21
N THR A 70 -12.13 -4.25 7.22
CA THR A 70 -12.24 -4.91 5.91
C THR A 70 -11.76 -6.36 5.92
N ASP A 71 -11.24 -6.84 7.06
CA ASP A 71 -10.70 -8.19 7.27
C ASP A 71 -9.60 -8.57 6.25
N PRO A 72 -8.51 -7.75 6.13
CA PRO A 72 -7.49 -7.96 5.13
C PRO A 72 -6.54 -9.10 5.49
N GLU A 73 -6.10 -9.85 4.48
CA GLU A 73 -4.97 -10.79 4.55
C GLU A 73 -3.65 -10.11 4.15
N LEU A 74 -3.76 -9.09 3.27
CA LEU A 74 -2.66 -8.26 2.81
C LEU A 74 -3.09 -6.79 2.82
N ILE A 75 -2.22 -5.91 3.33
CA ILE A 75 -2.41 -4.46 3.27
C ILE A 75 -1.30 -3.87 2.40
N GLY A 76 -1.68 -3.06 1.41
CA GLY A 76 -0.76 -2.34 0.54
C GLY A 76 -0.79 -0.83 0.83
N PHE A 77 0.32 -0.25 1.28
CA PHE A 77 0.47 1.19 1.46
C PHE A 77 1.13 1.83 0.25
N SER A 78 0.47 2.85 -0.32
CA SER A 78 1.02 3.69 -1.40
C SER A 78 1.64 4.94 -0.81
N THR A 79 2.98 5.00 -0.74
CA THR A 79 3.69 6.02 0.03
C THR A 79 4.49 6.99 -0.84
N THR A 80 4.19 8.27 -0.70
CA THR A 80 5.09 9.37 -1.04
C THR A 80 6.06 9.61 0.12
N THR A 81 7.09 10.43 -0.09
CA THR A 81 8.06 10.75 0.97
C THR A 81 7.39 11.40 2.19
N SER A 82 6.43 12.30 1.97
CA SER A 82 5.71 12.96 3.06
C SER A 82 4.79 12.04 3.85
N ALA A 83 4.28 10.97 3.24
CA ALA A 83 3.32 10.04 3.85
C ALA A 83 3.96 8.77 4.42
N PHE A 84 5.27 8.57 4.20
CA PHE A 84 5.94 7.32 4.52
C PHE A 84 5.92 7.01 6.03
N MET A 85 6.30 7.97 6.87
CA MET A 85 6.39 7.72 8.32
C MET A 85 5.02 7.48 8.96
N GLU A 86 3.98 8.18 8.50
CA GLU A 86 2.61 7.89 8.95
C GLU A 86 2.16 6.47 8.59
N ALA A 87 2.49 6.02 7.37
CA ALA A 87 2.22 4.65 6.96
C ALA A 87 2.99 3.63 7.81
N VAL A 88 4.25 3.91 8.16
CA VAL A 88 5.06 3.07 9.05
C VAL A 88 4.44 2.98 10.44
N ASP A 89 4.03 4.10 11.03
CA ASP A 89 3.40 4.12 12.35
C ASP A 89 2.06 3.36 12.35
N MET A 90 1.29 3.49 11.26
CA MET A 90 0.04 2.73 11.07
C MET A 90 0.32 1.22 10.90
N ALA A 91 1.35 0.85 10.13
CA ALA A 91 1.79 -0.53 9.97
C ALA A 91 2.23 -1.14 11.31
N ARG A 92 2.98 -0.39 12.11
CA ARG A 92 3.41 -0.80 13.46
C ARG A 92 2.22 -1.04 14.38
N TYR A 93 1.25 -0.14 14.38
CA TYR A 93 0.03 -0.30 15.16
C TYR A 93 -0.77 -1.54 14.73
N ILE A 94 -0.93 -1.75 13.41
CA ILE A 94 -1.61 -2.94 12.87
C ILE A 94 -0.87 -4.21 13.23
N LYS A 95 0.46 -4.26 13.07
CA LYS A 95 1.29 -5.42 13.42
C LYS A 95 1.25 -5.76 14.91
N HIS A 96 1.14 -4.76 15.78
CA HIS A 96 0.97 -5.00 17.22
C HIS A 96 -0.33 -5.73 17.53
N LEU A 97 -1.41 -5.42 16.86
CA LEU A 97 -2.72 -6.04 17.06
C LEU A 97 -2.88 -7.35 16.28
N HIS A 98 -2.36 -7.41 15.05
CA HIS A 98 -2.54 -8.50 14.10
C HIS A 98 -1.21 -8.83 13.39
N PRO A 99 -0.25 -9.49 14.06
CA PRO A 99 1.09 -9.73 13.51
C PRO A 99 1.10 -10.62 12.27
N HIS A 100 0.04 -11.39 12.04
CA HIS A 100 -0.10 -12.29 10.89
C HIS A 100 -0.46 -11.58 9.58
N ILE A 101 -1.07 -10.39 9.63
CA ILE A 101 -1.44 -9.64 8.43
C ILE A 101 -0.15 -9.22 7.70
N LYS A 102 -0.09 -9.50 6.40
CA LYS A 102 1.05 -9.10 5.58
C LYS A 102 0.92 -7.64 5.15
N ILE A 103 2.05 -6.93 5.15
CA ILE A 103 2.10 -5.50 4.82
C ILE A 103 3.12 -5.26 3.72
N ALA A 104 2.63 -4.71 2.59
CA ALA A 104 3.44 -4.31 1.46
C ALA A 104 3.44 -2.77 1.32
N PHE A 105 4.61 -2.20 1.04
CA PHE A 105 4.75 -0.79 0.73
C PHE A 105 5.17 -0.61 -0.74
N GLY A 106 4.67 0.44 -1.37
CA GLY A 106 4.98 0.77 -2.76
C GLY A 106 4.97 2.27 -3.04
N ASN A 107 5.02 2.63 -4.33
CA ASN A 107 5.07 3.99 -4.85
C ASN A 107 6.50 4.59 -4.84
N VAL A 108 6.60 5.90 -5.16
CA VAL A 108 7.86 6.58 -5.49
C VAL A 108 8.90 6.59 -4.39
N HIS A 109 8.50 6.76 -3.13
CA HIS A 109 9.43 6.76 -2.01
C HIS A 109 10.13 5.40 -1.87
N VAL A 110 9.35 4.34 -1.87
CA VAL A 110 9.83 2.97 -1.78
C VAL A 110 10.72 2.61 -2.97
N SER A 111 10.29 2.99 -4.18
CA SER A 111 11.05 2.71 -5.41
C SER A 111 12.39 3.46 -5.47
N SER A 112 12.49 4.60 -4.79
CA SER A 112 13.71 5.42 -4.77
C SER A 112 14.73 4.93 -3.74
N ILE A 113 14.28 4.42 -2.58
CA ILE A 113 15.16 4.01 -1.48
C ILE A 113 15.46 2.51 -1.54
N GLY A 114 14.41 1.68 -1.73
CA GLY A 114 14.57 0.23 -1.87
C GLY A 114 14.94 -0.49 -0.57
N MET A 115 15.88 -1.44 -0.68
CA MET A 115 16.23 -2.41 0.37
C MET A 115 16.48 -1.81 1.77
N PRO A 116 17.14 -0.64 1.95
CA PRO A 116 17.38 -0.07 3.27
C PRO A 116 16.11 0.11 4.11
N LEU A 117 14.94 0.31 3.47
CA LEU A 117 13.68 0.44 4.21
C LEU A 117 13.34 -0.81 5.03
N LEU A 118 13.65 -2.00 4.53
CA LEU A 118 13.43 -3.22 5.31
C LEU A 118 14.45 -3.40 6.45
N GLU A 119 15.62 -2.79 6.37
CA GLU A 119 16.59 -2.84 7.46
C GLU A 119 16.12 -2.09 8.70
N TYR A 120 15.45 -0.94 8.49
CA TYR A 120 15.03 -0.05 9.56
C TYR A 120 13.59 -0.25 10.03
N PHE A 121 12.71 -0.84 9.20
CA PHE A 121 11.28 -0.93 9.47
C PHE A 121 10.80 -2.39 9.46
N PRO A 122 10.87 -3.10 10.61
CA PRO A 122 10.51 -4.51 10.72
C PRO A 122 9.02 -4.78 10.50
N GLU A 123 8.16 -3.78 10.64
CA GLU A 123 6.73 -3.85 10.40
C GLU A 123 6.35 -4.02 8.92
N ILE A 124 7.26 -3.73 8.00
CA ILE A 124 7.07 -3.91 6.56
C ILE A 124 7.52 -5.31 6.15
N ASP A 125 6.63 -6.12 5.57
CA ASP A 125 6.99 -7.44 5.07
C ASP A 125 7.60 -7.37 3.65
N TYR A 126 7.02 -6.51 2.78
CA TYR A 126 7.34 -6.46 1.36
C TYR A 126 7.48 -5.02 0.84
N LEU A 127 8.40 -4.82 -0.12
CA LEU A 127 8.45 -3.60 -0.92
C LEU A 127 8.17 -3.96 -2.38
N CYS A 128 7.21 -3.27 -2.99
CA CYS A 128 6.93 -3.33 -4.41
C CYS A 128 7.66 -2.19 -5.11
N ILE A 129 8.64 -2.50 -5.95
CA ILE A 129 9.50 -1.52 -6.62
C ILE A 129 8.97 -1.25 -8.03
N GLY A 130 8.70 0.00 -8.34
CA GLY A 130 8.13 0.41 -9.64
C GLY A 130 6.63 0.18 -9.72
N GLU A 131 6.15 -0.41 -10.84
CA GLU A 131 4.73 -0.71 -11.04
C GLU A 131 4.28 -1.85 -10.14
N GLY A 132 3.18 -1.64 -9.41
CA GLY A 132 2.72 -2.56 -8.38
C GLY A 132 1.84 -3.71 -8.87
N GLU A 133 1.26 -3.59 -10.07
CA GLU A 133 0.22 -4.48 -10.58
C GLU A 133 0.66 -5.94 -10.63
N GLY A 134 1.86 -6.19 -11.16
CA GLY A 134 2.40 -7.55 -11.24
C GLY A 134 2.79 -8.12 -9.88
N ALA A 135 3.56 -7.36 -9.07
CA ALA A 135 4.05 -7.84 -7.79
C ALA A 135 2.91 -8.08 -6.79
N MET A 136 1.91 -7.20 -6.76
CA MET A 136 0.75 -7.35 -5.87
C MET A 136 -0.17 -8.50 -6.32
N LEU A 137 -0.30 -8.72 -7.63
CA LEU A 137 -1.05 -9.87 -8.15
C LEU A 137 -0.35 -11.19 -7.78
N ASP A 138 0.96 -11.29 -8.04
CA ASP A 138 1.74 -12.48 -7.70
C ASP A 138 1.70 -12.79 -6.19
N LEU A 139 1.77 -11.75 -5.33
CA LEU A 139 1.57 -11.90 -3.87
C LEU A 139 0.17 -12.41 -3.54
N ALA A 140 -0.86 -11.87 -4.20
CA ALA A 140 -2.25 -12.23 -3.96
C ALA A 140 -2.57 -13.67 -4.41
N ASP A 141 -1.94 -14.12 -5.49
CA ASP A 141 -2.04 -15.49 -6.03
C ASP A 141 -1.25 -16.52 -5.19
N GLY A 142 -0.40 -16.06 -4.27
CA GLY A 142 0.42 -16.94 -3.43
C GLY A 142 1.67 -17.47 -4.14
N THR A 143 2.16 -16.76 -5.17
CA THR A 143 3.44 -17.06 -5.82
C THR A 143 4.57 -17.03 -4.78
N PRO A 144 5.53 -17.96 -4.82
CA PRO A 144 6.69 -17.94 -3.94
C PRO A 144 7.40 -16.58 -4.01
N VAL A 145 7.66 -15.94 -2.87
CA VAL A 145 8.22 -14.57 -2.82
C VAL A 145 9.54 -14.43 -3.57
N SER A 146 10.33 -15.53 -3.68
CA SER A 146 11.57 -15.57 -4.44
C SER A 146 11.40 -15.46 -5.97
N GLU A 147 10.18 -15.68 -6.47
CA GLU A 147 9.85 -15.67 -7.89
C GLU A 147 9.13 -14.39 -8.32
N ILE A 148 8.67 -13.57 -7.35
CA ILE A 148 7.93 -12.35 -7.63
C ILE A 148 8.86 -11.24 -8.09
N ALA A 149 8.80 -10.88 -9.34
CA ALA A 149 9.59 -9.77 -9.88
C ALA A 149 9.19 -8.42 -9.24
N ASN A 150 10.14 -7.49 -9.11
CA ASN A 150 9.97 -6.19 -8.45
C ASN A 150 9.74 -6.26 -6.93
N LEU A 151 9.84 -7.42 -6.31
CA LEU A 151 9.65 -7.57 -4.86
C LEU A 151 10.98 -7.48 -4.12
N VAL A 152 10.97 -6.77 -2.99
CA VAL A 152 12.01 -6.84 -1.96
C VAL A 152 11.38 -7.42 -0.70
N TYR A 153 12.04 -8.39 -0.09
CA TYR A 153 11.51 -9.12 1.06
C TYR A 153 12.63 -9.62 1.99
N ARG A 154 12.26 -10.14 3.17
CA ARG A 154 13.20 -10.81 4.10
C ARG A 154 13.17 -12.31 3.87
N ASP A 155 14.36 -12.89 3.70
CA ASP A 155 14.61 -14.33 3.74
C ASP A 155 15.49 -14.64 4.97
N GLY A 156 14.85 -14.99 6.07
CA GLY A 156 15.51 -15.08 7.36
C GLY A 156 16.08 -13.73 7.78
N THR A 157 17.41 -13.66 7.95
CA THR A 157 18.14 -12.43 8.29
C THR A 157 18.58 -11.61 7.07
N ARG A 158 18.39 -12.13 5.88
CA ARG A 158 18.80 -11.46 4.64
C ARG A 158 17.65 -10.65 4.04
N ILE A 159 18.00 -9.52 3.43
CA ILE A 159 17.08 -8.78 2.57
C ILE A 159 17.43 -9.12 1.13
N VAL A 160 16.43 -9.57 0.39
CA VAL A 160 16.55 -10.02 -1.00
C VAL A 160 15.75 -9.08 -1.88
N ALA A 161 16.35 -8.63 -2.97
CA ALA A 161 15.68 -7.88 -4.03
C ALA A 161 15.64 -8.75 -5.29
N ASN A 162 14.45 -9.12 -5.72
CA ASN A 162 14.26 -9.90 -6.93
C ASN A 162 14.51 -9.04 -8.20
N PRO A 163 14.78 -9.69 -9.34
CA PRO A 163 14.93 -8.99 -10.61
C PRO A 163 13.71 -8.13 -10.95
N ARG A 164 13.96 -7.04 -11.67
CA ARG A 164 12.86 -6.17 -12.12
C ARG A 164 12.14 -6.82 -13.30
N ARG A 165 10.80 -6.75 -13.25
CA ARG A 165 9.95 -7.07 -14.40
C ARG A 165 10.08 -5.96 -15.46
N GLN A 166 10.02 -6.31 -16.72
CA GLN A 166 9.79 -5.32 -17.77
C GLN A 166 8.44 -4.64 -17.55
N ARG A 167 8.35 -3.36 -17.93
CA ARG A 167 7.10 -2.61 -17.85
C ARG A 167 5.99 -3.32 -18.61
N LEU A 168 4.75 -3.14 -18.17
CA LEU A 168 3.58 -3.53 -18.96
C LEU A 168 3.67 -2.83 -20.33
N LEU A 169 3.68 -3.65 -21.38
CA LEU A 169 3.83 -3.13 -22.76
C LEU A 169 2.52 -2.56 -23.30
N ASN A 170 1.39 -3.01 -22.78
CA ASN A 170 0.07 -2.59 -23.20
C ASN A 170 -0.74 -2.06 -22.02
N LEU A 171 -0.92 -0.75 -21.96
CA LEU A 171 -1.71 -0.09 -20.93
C LEU A 171 -3.23 -0.35 -21.09
N ASP A 172 -3.67 -0.76 -22.28
CA ASP A 172 -5.08 -1.08 -22.54
C ASP A 172 -5.53 -2.36 -21.84
N ASP A 173 -4.59 -3.18 -21.34
CA ASP A 173 -4.90 -4.35 -20.52
C ASP A 173 -5.37 -3.96 -19.11
N LEU A 174 -5.01 -2.76 -18.63
CA LEU A 174 -5.44 -2.26 -17.33
C LEU A 174 -6.91 -1.83 -17.37
N PRO A 175 -7.71 -2.25 -16.39
CA PRO A 175 -9.07 -1.76 -16.26
C PRO A 175 -9.10 -0.28 -15.86
N PHE A 176 -10.22 0.40 -16.08
CA PHE A 176 -10.42 1.74 -15.51
C PHE A 176 -10.30 1.70 -13.97
N PRO A 177 -9.73 2.75 -13.35
CA PRO A 177 -9.59 2.83 -11.91
C PRO A 177 -10.92 2.64 -11.17
N ALA A 178 -10.90 1.94 -10.06
CA ALA A 178 -12.10 1.55 -9.28
C ALA A 178 -12.65 2.72 -8.44
N TYR A 179 -13.05 3.83 -9.06
CA TYR A 179 -13.55 5.01 -8.36
C TYR A 179 -14.74 4.74 -7.43
N ALA A 180 -15.57 3.74 -7.72
CA ALA A 180 -16.68 3.33 -6.88
C ALA A 180 -16.25 2.81 -5.49
N LYS A 181 -14.96 2.53 -5.28
CA LYS A 181 -14.40 2.12 -3.99
C LYS A 181 -13.99 3.28 -3.08
N LEU A 182 -13.94 4.51 -3.59
CA LEU A 182 -13.80 5.70 -2.77
C LEU A 182 -15.13 5.99 -2.08
N LYS A 183 -15.05 6.13 -0.76
CA LYS A 183 -16.18 6.48 0.09
C LYS A 183 -16.03 7.91 0.59
#